data_e20afb287d99ad0ab4e787c6f5341207
#
_entry.id   e20afb287d99ad0ab4e787c6f5341207
#
_cell.length_a   1.000
_cell.length_b   1.000
_cell.length_c   1.000
_cell.angle_alpha   90.00
_cell.angle_beta   90.00
_cell.angle_gamma   90.00
#
_symmetry.space_group_name_H-M   'P 1'
#
loop_
_entity.id
_entity.type
_entity.pdbx_description
1 polymer ?
#
loop_
_entity_poly.entity_id
_entity_poly.type
_entity_poly.pdbx_seq_one_letter_code
_entity_poly.pdbx_strand_id
1 'polypeptide(L)'
;MEIKVLKYEDSWQEVKNATMTTINKDGGKYPDSEWKRKLLLSEHSPIRKIWFNWKWFDLKSWVSVHFVRHKFGIDHWVCTQRTDRTGVNRDEAPQGALVMHECQANAQALINISRKRLCSCASKETREAWQAVKDEVAKVEPELASCMVRECIYRGFCPEMFGCGFAETTEFQKQLEEYRTGQKGGK
;
A
#
# COMPACT_ATOMS: atom_id res chain seq x y z
N MET A 1 -4.19 16.04 -8.70
CA MET A 1 -4.15 15.30 -7.41
C MET A 1 -2.75 15.41 -6.85
N GLU A 2 -2.61 15.92 -5.66
CA GLU A 2 -1.38 16.01 -4.90
C GLU A 2 -1.45 15.00 -3.74
N ILE A 3 -0.31 14.41 -3.39
CA ILE A 3 -0.18 13.56 -2.21
C ILE A 3 0.94 14.10 -1.32
N LYS A 4 0.75 14.01 -0.01
CA LYS A 4 1.75 14.34 0.99
C LYS A 4 1.82 13.25 2.05
N VAL A 5 3.01 12.72 2.30
CA VAL A 5 3.26 11.90 3.49
C VAL A 5 3.38 12.84 4.68
N LEU A 6 2.54 12.63 5.68
CA LEU A 6 2.47 13.47 6.88
C LEU A 6 3.34 12.91 8.00
N LYS A 7 3.42 11.59 8.12
CA LYS A 7 4.20 10.92 9.15
C LYS A 7 4.70 9.56 8.64
N TYR A 8 5.97 9.34 8.83
CA TYR A 8 6.64 8.04 8.82
C TYR A 8 7.66 8.05 9.94
N GLU A 9 7.81 6.92 10.62
CA GLU A 9 8.78 6.73 11.70
C GLU A 9 9.45 5.38 11.51
N ASP A 10 10.78 5.37 11.52
CA ASP A 10 11.55 4.14 11.39
C ASP A 10 11.36 3.26 12.63
N SER A 11 10.57 2.22 12.48
CA SER A 11 10.23 1.25 13.53
C SER A 11 10.93 -0.11 13.33
N TRP A 12 11.94 -0.22 12.48
CA TRP A 12 12.55 -1.51 12.14
C TRP A 12 13.24 -2.21 13.31
N GLN A 13 13.81 -1.47 14.24
CA GLN A 13 14.36 -2.08 15.47
C GLN A 13 13.25 -2.72 16.30
N GLU A 14 12.09 -2.08 16.40
CA GLU A 14 10.92 -2.63 17.11
C GLU A 14 10.33 -3.85 16.38
N VAL A 15 10.30 -3.82 15.06
CA VAL A 15 9.89 -4.96 14.22
C VAL A 15 10.80 -6.15 14.49
N LYS A 16 12.12 -5.92 14.50
CA LYS A 16 13.11 -6.97 14.78
C LYS A 16 12.98 -7.52 16.19
N ASN A 17 12.85 -6.66 17.19
CA ASN A 17 12.62 -7.08 18.56
C ASN A 17 11.35 -7.96 18.68
N ALA A 18 10.24 -7.53 18.09
CA ALA A 18 9.00 -8.31 18.07
C ALA A 18 9.16 -9.67 17.37
N THR A 19 9.90 -9.71 16.27
CA THR A 19 10.20 -10.97 15.56
C THR A 19 11.01 -11.93 16.43
N MET A 20 12.03 -11.41 17.10
CA MET A 20 12.90 -12.23 17.95
C MET A 20 12.23 -12.65 19.26
N THR A 21 11.28 -11.86 19.78
CA THR A 21 10.45 -12.23 20.95
C THR A 21 9.73 -13.54 20.73
N THR A 22 9.27 -13.84 19.51
CA THR A 22 8.54 -15.11 19.21
C THR A 22 9.40 -16.36 19.40
N ILE A 23 10.71 -16.22 19.42
CA ILE A 23 11.69 -17.31 19.67
C ILE A 23 12.49 -17.11 20.95
N ASN A 24 11.99 -16.24 21.85
CA ASN A 24 12.60 -15.93 23.16
C ASN A 24 14.06 -15.42 23.06
N LYS A 25 14.31 -14.50 22.14
CA LYS A 25 15.61 -13.86 21.90
C LYS A 25 15.48 -12.34 21.82
N ASP A 26 16.58 -11.65 22.07
CA ASP A 26 16.69 -10.21 21.83
C ASP A 26 16.86 -9.89 20.34
N GLY A 27 16.40 -8.71 19.93
CA GLY A 27 16.47 -8.24 18.54
C GLY A 27 17.89 -8.03 18.03
N GLY A 28 18.83 -7.71 18.91
CA GLY A 28 20.21 -7.47 18.56
C GLY A 28 20.38 -6.25 17.65
N LYS A 29 21.28 -6.32 16.67
CA LYS A 29 21.61 -5.22 15.76
C LYS A 29 20.43 -4.82 14.88
N TYR A 30 20.38 -3.54 14.50
CA TYR A 30 19.43 -3.02 13.51
C TYR A 30 19.44 -3.88 12.23
N PRO A 31 18.27 -4.19 11.64
CA PRO A 31 18.17 -5.08 10.48
C PRO A 31 18.70 -4.41 9.21
N ASP A 32 19.40 -5.20 8.39
CA ASP A 32 19.82 -4.79 7.06
C ASP A 32 18.65 -4.88 6.04
N SER A 33 18.88 -4.36 4.85
CA SER A 33 17.90 -4.33 3.75
C SER A 33 17.46 -5.73 3.34
N GLU A 34 18.36 -6.71 3.31
CA GLU A 34 18.03 -8.09 2.94
C GLU A 34 17.08 -8.74 3.96
N TRP A 35 17.35 -8.56 5.25
CA TRP A 35 16.49 -9.06 6.32
C TRP A 35 15.10 -8.39 6.30
N LYS A 36 15.06 -7.05 6.13
CA LYS A 36 13.82 -6.28 5.98
C LYS A 36 12.98 -6.83 4.84
N ARG A 37 13.59 -7.00 3.67
CA ARG A 37 12.90 -7.51 2.48
C ARG A 37 12.39 -8.94 2.67
N LYS A 38 13.18 -9.85 3.24
CA LYS A 38 12.75 -11.23 3.55
C LYS A 38 11.54 -11.25 4.48
N LEU A 39 11.54 -10.42 5.53
CA LEU A 39 10.44 -10.33 6.47
C LEU A 39 9.15 -9.79 5.80
N LEU A 40 9.27 -8.78 4.94
CA LEU A 40 8.16 -8.21 4.18
C LEU A 40 7.56 -9.22 3.20
N LEU A 41 8.41 -9.96 2.47
CA LEU A 41 7.97 -11.00 1.53
C LEU A 41 7.28 -12.18 2.23
N SER A 42 7.70 -12.51 3.45
CA SER A 42 7.05 -13.53 4.27
C SER A 42 5.79 -13.02 4.99
N GLU A 43 5.51 -11.73 4.92
CA GLU A 43 4.37 -11.08 5.58
C GLU A 43 4.26 -11.42 7.09
N HIS A 44 5.40 -11.56 7.75
CA HIS A 44 5.45 -11.84 9.18
C HIS A 44 4.77 -10.70 9.98
N SER A 45 3.91 -11.05 10.92
CA SER A 45 3.05 -10.10 11.63
C SER A 45 3.75 -8.89 12.27
N PRO A 46 5.03 -8.92 12.70
CA PRO A 46 5.72 -7.74 13.23
C PRO A 46 5.82 -6.55 12.26
N ILE A 47 5.73 -6.76 10.93
CA ILE A 47 5.71 -5.65 9.96
C ILE A 47 4.55 -4.69 10.19
N ARG A 48 3.51 -5.10 10.92
CA ARG A 48 2.37 -4.25 11.30
C ARG A 48 2.73 -3.12 12.26
N LYS A 49 3.94 -3.12 12.82
CA LYS A 49 4.47 -2.01 13.63
C LYS A 49 4.93 -0.82 12.77
N ILE A 50 5.13 -1.00 11.47
CA ILE A 50 5.51 0.07 10.55
C ILE A 50 4.25 0.78 10.11
N TRP A 51 4.14 2.08 10.38
CA TRP A 51 2.97 2.90 10.07
C TRP A 51 3.34 4.07 9.17
N PHE A 52 2.43 4.35 8.25
CA PHE A 52 2.47 5.52 7.37
C PHE A 52 1.19 6.33 7.54
N ASN A 53 1.31 7.64 7.56
CA ASN A 53 0.20 8.57 7.45
C ASN A 53 0.41 9.43 6.22
N TRP A 54 -0.59 9.51 5.35
CA TRP A 54 -0.56 10.35 4.15
C TRP A 54 -1.91 11.00 3.89
N LYS A 55 -1.91 12.02 3.05
CA LYS A 55 -3.10 12.74 2.63
C LYS A 55 -3.08 12.96 1.13
N TRP A 56 -4.18 12.62 0.49
CA TRP A 56 -4.47 13.07 -0.86
C TRP A 56 -5.21 14.40 -0.83
N PHE A 57 -4.76 15.32 -1.64
CA PHE A 57 -5.45 16.56 -1.98
C PHE A 57 -6.09 16.38 -3.35
N ASP A 58 -7.27 16.94 -3.56
CA ASP A 58 -8.00 16.89 -4.83
C ASP A 58 -8.21 15.46 -5.38
N LEU A 59 -8.51 14.52 -4.51
CA LEU A 59 -8.93 13.17 -4.88
C LEU A 59 -10.40 13.21 -5.32
N LYS A 60 -10.74 12.56 -6.45
CA LYS A 60 -12.15 12.41 -6.85
C LYS A 60 -12.92 11.62 -5.78
N SER A 61 -14.11 12.08 -5.41
CA SER A 61 -14.93 11.48 -4.33
C SER A 61 -15.16 9.97 -4.56
N TRP A 62 -15.49 9.57 -5.79
CA TRP A 62 -15.70 8.16 -6.11
C TRP A 62 -14.41 7.30 -6.02
N VAL A 63 -13.23 7.90 -6.22
CA VAL A 63 -11.93 7.22 -5.98
C VAL A 63 -11.73 7.01 -4.49
N SER A 64 -12.05 8.02 -3.67
CA SER A 64 -12.02 7.90 -2.21
C SER A 64 -12.87 6.72 -1.72
N VAL A 65 -14.08 6.52 -2.30
CA VAL A 65 -14.96 5.38 -1.97
C VAL A 65 -14.30 4.03 -2.26
N HIS A 66 -13.42 3.94 -3.25
CA HIS A 66 -12.68 2.70 -3.51
C HIS A 66 -11.68 2.38 -2.39
N PHE A 67 -11.10 3.39 -1.74
CA PHE A 67 -10.13 3.19 -0.66
C PHE A 67 -10.79 2.88 0.67
N VAL A 68 -11.91 3.52 1.03
CA VAL A 68 -12.60 3.26 2.30
C VAL A 68 -13.18 1.84 2.43
N ARG A 69 -13.16 1.05 1.35
CA ARG A 69 -13.50 -0.39 1.38
C ARG A 69 -12.42 -1.23 2.04
N HIS A 70 -11.19 -0.75 2.12
CA HIS A 70 -10.11 -1.39 2.85
C HIS A 70 -10.23 -1.01 4.33
N LYS A 71 -10.34 -2.01 5.23
CA LYS A 71 -10.66 -1.78 6.64
C LYS A 71 -9.65 -2.40 7.61
N PHE A 72 -8.76 -3.24 7.11
CA PHE A 72 -7.81 -3.96 7.98
C PHE A 72 -6.44 -3.30 7.95
N GLY A 73 -6.03 -2.79 9.12
CA GLY A 73 -4.73 -2.14 9.29
C GLY A 73 -4.62 -0.77 8.62
N ILE A 74 -5.76 -0.12 8.36
CA ILE A 74 -5.88 1.21 7.79
C ILE A 74 -7.08 1.94 8.38
N ASP A 75 -6.89 3.23 8.67
CA ASP A 75 -7.92 4.17 9.07
C ASP A 75 -8.05 5.28 8.02
N HIS A 76 -9.25 5.86 7.91
CA HIS A 76 -9.61 6.83 6.89
C HIS A 76 -10.28 8.06 7.48
N TRP A 77 -9.85 9.25 7.06
CA TRP A 77 -10.49 10.54 7.36
C TRP A 77 -10.75 11.27 6.05
N VAL A 78 -12.00 11.35 5.66
CA VAL A 78 -12.42 12.01 4.42
C VAL A 78 -13.16 13.29 4.77
N CYS A 79 -12.87 14.38 4.04
CA CYS A 79 -13.59 15.64 4.28
C CYS A 79 -15.09 15.45 4.08
N THR A 80 -15.86 16.11 4.94
CA THR A 80 -17.33 16.04 4.86
C THR A 80 -17.85 16.76 3.62
N GLN A 81 -18.91 16.21 3.03
CA GLN A 81 -19.72 16.86 1.98
C GLN A 81 -21.09 17.31 2.52
N ARG A 82 -21.26 17.38 3.84
CA ARG A 82 -22.53 17.83 4.45
C ARG A 82 -22.79 19.28 4.11
N THR A 83 -23.98 19.57 3.59
CA THR A 83 -24.42 20.91 3.18
C THR A 83 -24.32 21.93 4.31
N ASP A 84 -24.67 21.52 5.56
CA ASP A 84 -24.58 22.36 6.75
C ASP A 84 -23.13 22.73 7.17
N ARG A 85 -22.14 22.05 6.65
CA ARG A 85 -20.71 22.29 6.93
C ARG A 85 -19.98 22.99 5.78
N THR A 86 -20.38 22.70 4.54
CA THR A 86 -19.70 23.20 3.34
C THR A 86 -20.39 24.38 2.69
N GLY A 87 -21.69 24.59 2.99
CA GLY A 87 -22.53 25.56 2.29
C GLY A 87 -22.90 25.15 0.85
N VAL A 88 -22.40 24.01 0.36
CA VAL A 88 -22.68 23.50 -0.97
C VAL A 88 -23.75 22.42 -0.90
N ASN A 89 -24.75 22.48 -1.77
CA ASN A 89 -25.78 21.45 -1.84
C ASN A 89 -25.14 20.14 -2.32
N ARG A 90 -25.04 19.15 -1.43
CA ARG A 90 -24.42 17.85 -1.73
C ARG A 90 -25.15 17.04 -2.80
N ASP A 91 -26.47 17.24 -2.96
CA ASP A 91 -27.28 16.52 -3.91
C ASP A 91 -27.02 17.00 -5.35
N GLU A 92 -26.46 18.19 -5.50
CA GLU A 92 -26.04 18.77 -6.77
C GLU A 92 -24.53 18.53 -7.05
N ALA A 93 -23.78 18.01 -6.07
CA ALA A 93 -22.36 17.77 -6.24
C ALA A 93 -22.10 16.61 -7.22
N PRO A 94 -21.25 16.80 -8.24
CA PRO A 94 -20.91 15.73 -9.16
C PRO A 94 -20.16 14.60 -8.45
N GLN A 95 -20.28 13.35 -8.92
CA GLN A 95 -19.52 12.22 -8.38
C GLN A 95 -18.00 12.45 -8.44
N GLY A 96 -17.54 13.27 -9.39
CA GLY A 96 -16.15 13.67 -9.51
C GLY A 96 -15.73 14.84 -8.60
N ALA A 97 -16.59 15.32 -7.71
CA ALA A 97 -16.24 16.36 -6.75
C ALA A 97 -14.95 16.00 -6.00
N LEU A 98 -14.07 16.98 -5.83
CA LEU A 98 -12.77 16.77 -5.21
C LEU A 98 -12.90 16.74 -3.68
N VAL A 99 -12.20 15.83 -3.05
CA VAL A 99 -12.16 15.64 -1.60
C VAL A 99 -10.71 15.55 -1.11
N MET A 100 -10.48 15.96 0.12
CA MET A 100 -9.30 15.57 0.87
C MET A 100 -9.57 14.25 1.55
N HIS A 101 -8.58 13.34 1.47
CA HIS A 101 -8.66 12.03 2.09
C HIS A 101 -7.32 11.71 2.77
N GLU A 102 -7.35 11.66 4.08
CA GLU A 102 -6.20 11.25 4.90
C GLU A 102 -6.35 9.79 5.29
N CYS A 103 -5.23 9.07 5.31
CA CYS A 103 -5.17 7.69 5.74
C CYS A 103 -3.98 7.48 6.67
N GLN A 104 -4.16 6.53 7.59
CA GLN A 104 -3.07 5.92 8.35
C GLN A 104 -3.13 4.41 8.16
N ALA A 105 -2.03 3.80 7.72
CA ALA A 105 -2.00 2.37 7.46
C ALA A 105 -0.67 1.74 7.87
N ASN A 106 -0.72 0.47 8.29
CA ASN A 106 0.49 -0.31 8.52
C ASN A 106 1.02 -0.96 7.23
N ALA A 107 2.27 -1.43 7.27
CA ALA A 107 2.93 -2.03 6.10
C ALA A 107 2.14 -3.22 5.50
N GLN A 108 1.51 -4.05 6.32
CA GLN A 108 0.69 -5.16 5.82
C GLN A 108 -0.51 -4.66 5.00
N ALA A 109 -1.17 -3.59 5.46
CA ALA A 109 -2.28 -2.98 4.73
C ALA A 109 -1.81 -2.38 3.40
N LEU A 110 -0.66 -1.69 3.37
CA LEU A 110 -0.07 -1.15 2.13
C LEU A 110 0.17 -2.26 1.10
N ILE A 111 0.75 -3.40 1.51
CA ILE A 111 0.95 -4.57 0.66
C ILE A 111 -0.40 -5.10 0.13
N ASN A 112 -1.38 -5.31 1.01
CA ASN A 112 -2.68 -5.88 0.66
C ASN A 112 -3.48 -4.98 -0.29
N ILE A 113 -3.47 -3.67 -0.05
CA ILE A 113 -4.16 -2.70 -0.89
C ILE A 113 -3.51 -2.64 -2.28
N SER A 114 -2.17 -2.68 -2.34
CA SER A 114 -1.41 -2.67 -3.60
C SER A 114 -1.82 -3.79 -4.54
N ARG A 115 -2.06 -4.99 -4.01
CA ARG A 115 -2.49 -6.15 -4.79
C ARG A 115 -3.74 -5.85 -5.62
N LYS A 116 -4.68 -5.10 -5.06
CA LYS A 116 -5.94 -4.76 -5.73
C LYS A 116 -5.89 -3.42 -6.47
N ARG A 117 -5.20 -2.41 -5.92
CA ARG A 117 -5.25 -1.05 -6.44
C ARG A 117 -4.21 -0.73 -7.51
N LEU A 118 -3.16 -1.55 -7.63
CA LEU A 118 -2.22 -1.48 -8.75
C LEU A 118 -2.63 -2.36 -9.94
N CYS A 119 -3.65 -3.23 -9.77
CA CYS A 119 -4.16 -4.08 -10.84
C CYS A 119 -4.82 -3.24 -11.94
N SER A 120 -4.59 -3.59 -13.20
CA SER A 120 -5.19 -2.89 -14.35
C SER A 120 -6.72 -3.04 -14.43
N CYS A 121 -7.30 -3.99 -13.69
CA CYS A 121 -8.77 -4.09 -13.54
C CYS A 121 -9.35 -3.00 -12.60
N ALA A 122 -8.53 -2.30 -11.83
CA ALA A 122 -8.96 -1.09 -11.12
C ALA A 122 -9.04 0.10 -12.08
N SER A 123 -9.87 1.10 -11.76
CA SER A 123 -9.96 2.31 -12.59
C SER A 123 -8.59 3.03 -12.67
N LYS A 124 -8.36 3.72 -13.78
CA LYS A 124 -7.09 4.44 -14.01
C LYS A 124 -6.76 5.40 -12.87
N GLU A 125 -7.72 6.22 -12.47
CA GLU A 125 -7.54 7.22 -11.41
C GLU A 125 -7.24 6.58 -10.04
N THR A 126 -7.85 5.43 -9.75
CA THR A 126 -7.56 4.70 -8.51
C THR A 126 -6.13 4.14 -8.52
N ARG A 127 -5.69 3.63 -9.68
CA ARG A 127 -4.29 3.14 -9.83
C ARG A 127 -3.29 4.27 -9.69
N GLU A 128 -3.53 5.41 -10.33
CA GLU A 128 -2.67 6.59 -10.25
C GLU A 128 -2.58 7.11 -8.81
N ALA A 129 -3.71 7.17 -8.11
CA ALA A 129 -3.74 7.59 -6.72
C ALA A 129 -2.95 6.64 -5.82
N TRP A 130 -3.02 5.33 -6.06
CA TRP A 130 -2.28 4.36 -5.26
C TRP A 130 -0.81 4.26 -5.67
N GLN A 131 -0.49 4.44 -6.95
CA GLN A 131 0.89 4.53 -7.41
C GLN A 131 1.61 5.69 -6.74
N ALA A 132 0.96 6.84 -6.62
CA ALA A 132 1.52 8.00 -5.91
C ALA A 132 1.85 7.69 -4.43
N VAL A 133 1.02 6.89 -3.73
CA VAL A 133 1.36 6.41 -2.38
C VAL A 133 2.60 5.53 -2.41
N LYS A 134 2.66 4.57 -3.32
CA LYS A 134 3.82 3.68 -3.46
C LYS A 134 5.10 4.46 -3.73
N ASP A 135 5.03 5.49 -4.59
CA ASP A 135 6.18 6.31 -4.94
C ASP A 135 6.69 7.13 -3.73
N GLU A 136 5.78 7.63 -2.90
CA GLU A 136 6.16 8.30 -1.64
C GLU A 136 6.75 7.32 -0.62
N VAL A 137 6.17 6.13 -0.48
CA VAL A 137 6.73 5.07 0.38
C VAL A 137 8.13 4.68 -0.08
N ALA A 138 8.36 4.60 -1.39
CA ALA A 138 9.67 4.23 -1.95
C ALA A 138 10.81 5.18 -1.56
N LYS A 139 10.50 6.46 -1.28
CA LYS A 139 11.50 7.45 -0.86
C LYS A 139 12.09 7.18 0.52
N VAL A 140 11.32 6.52 1.40
CA VAL A 140 11.69 6.30 2.81
C VAL A 140 11.81 4.81 3.15
N GLU A 141 11.07 3.94 2.47
CA GLU A 141 11.04 2.48 2.67
C GLU A 141 11.05 1.74 1.33
N PRO A 142 12.17 1.73 0.62
CA PRO A 142 12.29 1.09 -0.69
C PRO A 142 12.02 -0.42 -0.64
N GLU A 143 12.37 -1.11 0.44
CA GLU A 143 12.10 -2.52 0.63
C GLU A 143 10.60 -2.80 0.69
N LEU A 144 9.83 -1.99 1.43
CA LEU A 144 8.39 -2.10 1.49
C LEU A 144 7.75 -1.79 0.13
N ALA A 145 8.17 -0.70 -0.51
CA ALA A 145 7.66 -0.32 -1.83
C ALA A 145 7.89 -1.43 -2.89
N SER A 146 9.01 -2.17 -2.78
CA SER A 146 9.30 -3.31 -3.65
C SER A 146 8.33 -4.49 -3.43
N CYS A 147 7.69 -4.59 -2.26
CA CYS A 147 6.68 -5.58 -1.93
C CYS A 147 5.25 -5.12 -2.24
N MET A 148 5.05 -3.82 -2.52
CA MET A 148 3.77 -3.25 -2.95
C MET A 148 3.52 -3.54 -4.43
N VAL A 149 3.09 -4.76 -4.74
CA VAL A 149 2.93 -5.26 -6.12
C VAL A 149 1.47 -5.62 -6.42
N ARG A 150 1.16 -5.82 -7.72
CA ARG A 150 -0.14 -6.31 -8.18
C ARG A 150 -0.39 -7.74 -7.69
N GLU A 151 -1.64 -8.15 -7.56
CA GLU A 151 -2.03 -9.49 -7.16
C GLU A 151 -1.42 -10.58 -8.07
N CYS A 152 -1.37 -10.35 -9.38
CA CYS A 152 -0.78 -11.31 -10.32
C CYS A 152 0.73 -11.50 -10.12
N ILE A 153 1.47 -10.44 -9.78
CA ILE A 153 2.90 -10.54 -9.43
C ILE A 153 3.08 -11.33 -8.13
N TYR A 154 2.27 -11.02 -7.12
CA TYR A 154 2.30 -11.74 -5.84
C TYR A 154 2.04 -13.24 -6.00
N ARG A 155 1.01 -13.61 -6.77
CA ARG A 155 0.64 -15.01 -6.99
C ARG A 155 1.48 -15.74 -8.06
N GLY A 156 2.04 -14.99 -9.00
CA GLY A 156 2.69 -15.53 -10.18
C GLY A 156 1.74 -15.89 -11.33
N PHE A 157 0.45 -15.56 -11.20
CA PHE A 157 -0.58 -15.73 -12.23
C PHE A 157 -1.72 -14.73 -12.01
N CYS A 158 -2.54 -14.49 -13.03
CA CYS A 158 -3.70 -13.63 -12.92
C CYS A 158 -4.88 -14.38 -12.25
N PRO A 159 -5.36 -13.94 -11.06
CA PRO A 159 -6.50 -14.56 -10.38
C PRO A 159 -7.86 -13.96 -10.77
N GLU A 160 -7.90 -12.93 -11.61
CA GLU A 160 -9.12 -12.23 -11.96
C GLU A 160 -9.96 -13.09 -12.94
N MET A 161 -11.28 -13.10 -12.75
CA MET A 161 -12.22 -13.84 -13.61
C MET A 161 -12.13 -13.39 -15.08
N PHE A 162 -11.93 -12.06 -15.28
CA PHE A 162 -11.66 -11.46 -16.57
C PHE A 162 -10.33 -10.71 -16.49
N GLY A 163 -9.25 -11.37 -16.90
CA GLY A 163 -7.89 -10.82 -16.83
C GLY A 163 -7.70 -9.68 -17.83
N CYS A 164 -6.75 -8.79 -17.51
CA CYS A 164 -6.39 -7.66 -18.38
C CYS A 164 -5.28 -8.01 -19.39
N GLY A 165 -4.85 -9.27 -19.50
CA GLY A 165 -3.77 -9.73 -20.39
C GLY A 165 -2.34 -9.42 -19.86
N PHE A 166 -2.19 -8.64 -18.80
CA PHE A 166 -0.86 -8.28 -18.28
C PHE A 166 -0.01 -9.49 -17.90
N ALA A 167 -0.60 -10.55 -17.35
CA ALA A 167 0.11 -11.76 -16.94
C ALA A 167 0.75 -12.55 -18.11
N GLU A 168 0.40 -12.21 -19.35
CA GLU A 168 0.91 -12.82 -20.58
C GLU A 168 2.07 -12.02 -21.20
N THR A 169 2.42 -10.88 -20.60
CA THR A 169 3.43 -9.95 -21.12
C THR A 169 4.85 -10.26 -20.61
N THR A 170 5.85 -9.85 -21.37
CA THR A 170 7.27 -9.90 -20.95
C THR A 170 7.53 -9.02 -19.73
N GLU A 171 6.79 -7.89 -19.62
CA GLU A 171 6.90 -7.00 -18.46
C GLU A 171 6.40 -7.69 -17.19
N PHE A 172 5.37 -8.51 -17.25
CA PHE A 172 4.95 -9.34 -16.12
C PHE A 172 6.05 -10.28 -15.66
N GLN A 173 6.71 -10.99 -16.61
CA GLN A 173 7.78 -11.93 -16.27
C GLN A 173 8.95 -11.23 -15.58
N LYS A 174 9.34 -10.05 -16.10
CA LYS A 174 10.38 -9.23 -15.51
C LYS A 174 10.04 -8.81 -14.07
N GLN A 175 8.85 -8.23 -13.86
CA GLN A 175 8.41 -7.79 -12.52
C GLN A 175 8.26 -8.98 -11.55
N LEU A 176 7.81 -10.13 -12.03
CA LEU A 176 7.72 -11.35 -11.24
C LEU A 176 9.10 -11.85 -10.80
N GLU A 177 10.08 -11.83 -11.69
CA GLU A 177 11.45 -12.22 -11.37
C GLU A 177 12.07 -11.25 -10.35
N GLU A 178 11.94 -9.95 -10.55
CA GLU A 178 12.40 -8.92 -9.61
C GLU A 178 11.76 -9.10 -8.22
N TYR A 179 10.47 -9.37 -8.16
CA TYR A 179 9.75 -9.63 -6.91
C TYR A 179 10.28 -10.90 -6.21
N ARG A 180 10.52 -11.98 -6.96
CA ARG A 180 10.98 -13.27 -6.46
C ARG A 180 12.47 -13.32 -6.13
N THR A 181 13.28 -12.43 -6.66
CA THR A 181 14.73 -12.40 -6.40
C THR A 181 15.03 -12.25 -4.92
N GLY A 182 14.19 -11.51 -4.20
CA GLY A 182 14.27 -11.41 -2.74
C GLY A 182 13.88 -12.67 -1.97
N GLN A 183 13.25 -13.67 -2.62
CA GLN A 183 12.84 -14.94 -1.97
C GLN A 183 13.91 -16.06 -2.09
N LYS A 184 14.81 -15.94 -3.06
CA LYS A 184 15.79 -17.02 -3.38
C LYS A 184 17.03 -17.05 -2.47
N GLY A 185 17.18 -16.12 -1.57
CA GLY A 185 18.35 -16.03 -0.68
C GLY A 185 18.09 -16.64 0.68
N GLY A 186 18.41 -17.92 0.88
CA GLY A 186 18.61 -18.53 2.18
C GLY A 186 18.02 -19.92 2.37
N LYS A 187 18.88 -20.92 2.27
CA LYS A 187 18.81 -22.15 3.07
C LYS A 187 19.54 -21.91 4.37
#